data_85ba7263cd2b6e35f1fdea7c5d483b9b
#
_entry.id   85ba7263cd2b6e35f1fdea7c5d483b9b
#
_cell.length_a   1.000
_cell.length_b   1.000
_cell.length_c   1.000
_cell.angle_alpha   90.00
_cell.angle_beta   90.00
_cell.angle_gamma   90.00
#
_symmetry.space_group_name_H-M   'P 1'
#
loop_
_entity.id
_entity.type
_entity.pdbx_description
1 polymer ?
#
loop_
_entity_poly.entity_id
_entity_poly.type
_entity_poly.pdbx_seq_one_letter_code
_entity_poly.pdbx_strand_id
1 'polypeptide(L)'
;MSAIGLDLGTRTLGVAISRTGLIAGPYTLLKYQDENYDYLASEIKKIVLKEQVDSIALGFPKNMNNTCGFATERTMKFLKVLKNYVEVPITLIDERLSTVEANNILLTNDMSRKKRKEIIDVTAAMIILDTYLKKRNNNEK
;
A
#
# COMPACT_ATOMS: atom_id res chain seq x y z
N MET A 1 1.10 10.17 -15.90
CA MET A 1 0.64 10.23 -14.52
C MET A 1 1.06 8.98 -13.78
N SER A 2 1.66 9.11 -12.61
CA SER A 2 2.20 7.99 -11.86
C SER A 2 1.68 7.99 -10.43
N ALA A 3 1.25 6.82 -9.94
CA ALA A 3 0.73 6.66 -8.58
C ALA A 3 1.32 5.41 -7.95
N ILE A 4 1.42 5.39 -6.62
CA ILE A 4 1.85 4.18 -5.90
C ILE A 4 0.80 3.81 -4.88
N GLY A 5 0.72 2.50 -4.60
CA GLY A 5 -0.13 1.94 -3.55
C GLY A 5 0.74 1.34 -2.46
N LEU A 6 0.34 1.55 -1.22
CA LEU A 6 1.09 1.09 -0.05
C LEU A 6 0.22 0.24 0.85
N ASP A 7 0.76 -0.91 1.28
CA ASP A 7 0.12 -1.78 2.26
C ASP A 7 1.09 -2.02 3.41
N LEU A 8 0.81 -1.39 4.55
CA LEU A 8 1.69 -1.44 5.72
C LEU A 8 1.34 -2.63 6.62
N GLY A 9 2.31 -3.54 6.81
CA GLY A 9 2.21 -4.62 7.77
C GLY A 9 3.06 -4.35 9.00
N THR A 10 3.21 -5.36 9.86
CA THR A 10 3.99 -5.23 11.10
C THR A 10 5.48 -5.11 10.85
N ARG A 11 5.98 -5.72 9.79
CA ARG A 11 7.41 -5.74 9.48
C ARG A 11 7.71 -5.47 8.02
N THR A 12 6.68 -5.24 7.20
CA THR A 12 6.83 -5.04 5.77
C THR A 12 5.92 -3.94 5.28
N LEU A 13 6.33 -3.34 4.17
CA LEU A 13 5.50 -2.39 3.44
C LEU A 13 5.48 -2.84 1.98
N GLY A 14 4.33 -3.31 1.51
CA GLY A 14 4.15 -3.66 0.10
C GLY A 14 3.96 -2.40 -0.72
N VAL A 15 4.63 -2.32 -1.87
CA VAL A 15 4.56 -1.16 -2.76
C VAL A 15 4.16 -1.61 -4.15
N ALA A 16 3.11 -1.02 -4.68
CA ALA A 16 2.67 -1.19 -6.06
C ALA A 16 2.81 0.13 -6.79
N ILE A 17 2.87 0.09 -8.12
CA ILE A 17 3.02 1.29 -8.93
C ILE A 17 2.12 1.23 -10.15
N SER A 18 1.63 2.40 -10.56
CA SER A 18 0.97 2.58 -11.84
C SER A 18 1.62 3.77 -12.54
N ARG A 19 2.29 3.51 -13.66
CA ARG A 19 2.95 4.55 -14.42
C ARG A 19 2.02 5.24 -15.40
N THR A 20 0.89 4.62 -15.70
CA THR A 20 -0.08 5.14 -16.66
C THR A 20 -1.31 5.73 -15.99
N GLY A 21 -1.56 5.40 -14.73
CA GLY A 21 -2.80 5.74 -14.05
C GLY A 21 -3.95 4.79 -14.35
N LEU A 22 -3.70 3.72 -15.12
CA LEU A 22 -4.72 2.76 -15.53
C LEU A 22 -4.52 1.37 -14.92
N ILE A 23 -3.27 0.90 -14.86
CA ILE A 23 -2.96 -0.45 -14.42
C ILE A 23 -1.97 -0.42 -13.28
N ALA A 24 -2.29 -1.15 -12.20
CA ALA A 24 -1.41 -1.33 -11.05
C ALA A 24 -0.56 -2.58 -11.23
N GLY A 25 0.74 -2.46 -10.96
CA GLY A 25 1.67 -3.57 -10.97
C GLY A 25 2.51 -3.60 -9.71
N PRO A 26 3.22 -4.72 -9.47
CA PRO A 26 4.09 -4.82 -8.30
C PRO A 26 5.32 -3.94 -8.47
N TYR A 27 5.80 -3.36 -7.37
CA TYR A 27 7.02 -2.57 -7.40
C TYR A 27 8.09 -3.17 -6.49
N THR A 28 7.84 -3.17 -5.18
CA THR A 28 8.81 -3.72 -4.23
C THR A 28 8.14 -4.06 -2.90
N LEU A 29 8.85 -4.82 -2.09
CA LEU A 29 8.48 -5.07 -0.70
C LEU A 29 9.60 -4.55 0.19
N LEU A 30 9.30 -3.56 1.01
CA LEU A 30 10.26 -2.99 1.95
C LEU A 30 10.11 -3.69 3.30
N LYS A 31 11.24 -4.00 3.94
CA LYS A 31 11.25 -4.61 5.27
C LYS A 31 11.78 -3.59 6.27
N TYR A 32 11.17 -3.57 7.45
CA TYR A 32 11.56 -2.63 8.50
C TYR A 32 11.41 -3.28 9.87
N GLN A 33 12.00 -2.66 10.89
CA GLN A 33 11.99 -3.18 12.25
C GLN A 33 11.66 -2.05 13.23
N ASP A 34 11.08 -2.43 14.37
CA ASP A 34 10.88 -1.53 15.52
C ASP A 34 10.16 -0.23 15.17
N GLU A 35 9.11 -0.31 14.37
CA GLU A 35 8.31 0.85 13.97
C GLU A 35 9.15 1.97 13.33
N ASN A 36 10.20 1.60 12.59
CA ASN A 36 11.07 2.56 11.93
C ASN A 36 10.40 3.17 10.70
N TYR A 37 9.37 3.98 10.93
CA TYR A 37 8.59 4.61 9.86
C TYR A 37 9.38 5.69 9.12
N ASP A 38 10.37 6.29 9.77
CA ASP A 38 11.24 7.25 9.11
C ASP A 38 12.02 6.60 7.97
N TYR A 39 12.53 5.38 8.20
CA TYR A 39 13.20 4.62 7.14
C TYR A 39 12.24 4.37 5.96
N LEU A 40 11.04 3.87 6.27
CA LEU A 40 10.05 3.60 5.22
C LEU A 40 9.69 4.88 4.46
N ALA A 41 9.45 5.97 5.18
CA ALA A 41 9.09 7.24 4.55
C ALA A 41 10.21 7.75 3.66
N SER A 42 11.46 7.60 4.07
CA SER A 42 12.61 8.02 3.26
C SER A 42 12.71 7.18 1.98
N GLU A 43 12.45 5.88 2.07
CA GLU A 43 12.44 5.00 0.89
C GLU A 43 11.30 5.37 -0.07
N ILE A 44 10.11 5.67 0.47
CA ILE A 44 8.98 6.12 -0.34
C ILE A 44 9.30 7.45 -1.03
N LYS A 45 9.96 8.37 -0.33
CA LYS A 45 10.38 9.63 -0.93
C LYS A 45 11.30 9.39 -2.14
N LYS A 46 12.24 8.45 -2.02
CA LYS A 46 13.12 8.09 -3.14
C LYS A 46 12.31 7.57 -4.33
N ILE A 47 11.32 6.74 -4.07
CA ILE A 47 10.45 6.19 -5.13
C ILE A 47 9.65 7.32 -5.79
N VAL A 48 9.08 8.21 -5.00
CA VAL A 48 8.31 9.35 -5.50
C VAL A 48 9.14 10.21 -6.45
N LEU A 49 10.38 10.47 -6.07
CA LEU A 49 11.29 11.28 -6.90
C LEU A 49 11.74 10.52 -8.14
N LYS A 50 12.09 9.25 -7.99
CA LYS A 50 12.61 8.44 -9.09
C LYS A 50 11.54 8.17 -10.16
N GLU A 51 10.33 7.81 -9.74
CA GLU A 51 9.23 7.44 -10.63
C GLU A 51 8.31 8.62 -10.95
N GLN A 52 8.62 9.79 -10.45
CA GLN A 52 7.80 10.99 -10.64
C GLN A 52 6.35 10.75 -10.23
N VAL A 53 6.18 10.18 -9.04
CA VAL A 53 4.86 9.84 -8.51
C VAL A 53 4.11 11.12 -8.13
N ASP A 54 2.86 11.23 -8.54
CA ASP A 54 2.02 12.39 -8.26
C ASP A 54 0.94 12.14 -7.22
N SER A 55 0.73 10.89 -6.81
CA SER A 55 -0.25 10.56 -5.77
C SER A 55 0.07 9.22 -5.13
N ILE A 56 -0.39 9.06 -3.88
CA ILE A 56 -0.16 7.84 -3.08
C ILE A 56 -1.50 7.34 -2.57
N ALA A 57 -1.75 6.04 -2.73
CA ALA A 57 -2.89 5.35 -2.12
C ALA A 57 -2.35 4.52 -0.96
N LEU A 58 -2.81 4.78 0.25
CA LEU A 58 -2.39 4.06 1.45
C LEU A 58 -3.54 3.22 1.96
N GLY A 59 -3.33 1.90 2.05
CA GLY A 59 -4.33 1.01 2.60
C GLY A 59 -4.59 1.32 4.07
N PHE A 60 -5.86 1.45 4.42
CA PHE A 60 -6.28 1.76 5.77
C PHE A 60 -7.07 0.58 6.34
N PRO A 61 -6.51 -0.19 7.27
CA PRO A 61 -7.19 -1.37 7.80
C PRO A 61 -8.28 -0.97 8.77
N LYS A 62 -9.54 -1.12 8.36
CA LYS A 62 -10.68 -0.93 9.24
C LYS A 62 -11.13 -2.26 9.80
N ASN A 63 -11.33 -2.33 11.10
CA ASN A 63 -11.94 -3.52 11.72
C ASN A 63 -13.41 -3.58 11.35
N MET A 64 -13.93 -4.80 11.24
CA MET A 64 -15.34 -5.01 10.90
C MET A 64 -16.31 -4.35 11.89
N ASN A 65 -15.83 -4.07 13.09
CA ASN A 65 -16.63 -3.43 14.15
C ASN A 65 -16.46 -1.91 14.18
N ASN A 66 -15.78 -1.33 13.21
CA ASN A 66 -15.46 0.10 13.19
C ASN A 66 -14.62 0.56 14.39
N THR A 67 -13.97 -0.38 15.07
CA THR A 67 -13.09 -0.06 16.18
C THR A 67 -11.66 0.15 15.67
N CYS A 68 -10.93 1.08 16.30
CA CYS A 68 -9.53 1.29 15.99
C CYS A 68 -8.71 0.18 16.62
N GLY A 69 -7.97 -0.57 15.81
CA GLY A 69 -7.05 -1.60 16.28
C GLY A 69 -5.61 -1.17 16.13
N PHE A 70 -4.69 -2.06 16.49
CA PHE A 70 -3.26 -1.79 16.39
C PHE A 70 -2.82 -1.50 14.95
N ALA A 71 -3.41 -2.18 13.97
CA ALA A 71 -3.09 -1.94 12.56
C ALA A 71 -3.51 -0.54 12.13
N THR A 72 -4.65 -0.06 12.61
CA THR A 72 -5.12 1.29 12.32
C THR A 72 -4.18 2.34 12.93
N GLU A 73 -3.79 2.14 14.19
CA GLU A 73 -2.86 3.05 14.86
C GLU A 73 -1.51 3.09 14.17
N ARG A 74 -1.00 1.92 13.75
CA ARG A 74 0.26 1.81 13.03
C ARG A 74 0.20 2.61 11.72
N THR A 75 -0.88 2.44 10.98
CA THR A 75 -1.05 3.13 9.70
C THR A 75 -1.12 4.65 9.89
N MET A 76 -1.83 5.11 10.92
CA MET A 76 -1.91 6.54 11.20
C MET A 76 -0.57 7.13 11.62
N LYS A 77 0.22 6.40 12.39
CA LYS A 77 1.57 6.84 12.77
C LYS A 77 2.46 6.96 11.53
N PHE A 78 2.42 5.95 10.67
CA PHE A 78 3.18 5.96 9.43
C PHE A 78 2.75 7.12 8.53
N LEU A 79 1.44 7.33 8.38
CA LEU A 79 0.92 8.43 7.57
C LEU A 79 1.45 9.77 8.05
N LYS A 80 1.47 9.98 9.36
CA LYS A 80 1.95 11.22 9.95
C LYS A 80 3.42 11.45 9.63
N VAL A 81 4.24 10.41 9.71
CA VAL A 81 5.66 10.49 9.38
C VAL A 81 5.83 10.73 7.87
N LEU A 82 5.08 9.97 7.06
CA LEU A 82 5.19 10.06 5.59
C LEU A 82 4.89 11.47 5.08
N LYS A 83 3.93 12.15 5.67
CA LYS A 83 3.57 13.52 5.29
C LYS A 83 4.72 14.51 5.48
N ASN A 84 5.69 14.20 6.34
CA ASN A 84 6.86 15.02 6.53
C ASN A 84 7.93 14.82 5.46
N TYR A 85 7.84 13.74 4.69
CA TYR A 85 8.84 13.37 3.68
C TYR A 85 8.38 13.63 2.26
N VAL A 86 7.08 13.55 1.98
CA VAL A 86 6.54 13.72 0.64
C VAL A 86 5.47 14.81 0.63
N GLU A 87 5.35 15.50 -0.51
CA GLU A 87 4.36 16.57 -0.68
C GLU A 87 3.16 16.14 -1.50
N VAL A 88 3.23 14.97 -2.15
CA VAL A 88 2.13 14.49 -2.98
C VAL A 88 0.93 14.09 -2.12
N PRO A 89 -0.30 14.19 -2.65
CA PRO A 89 -1.49 13.82 -1.88
C PRO A 89 -1.51 12.32 -1.55
N ILE A 90 -1.97 12.00 -0.35
CA ILE A 90 -2.11 10.64 0.13
C ILE A 90 -3.58 10.37 0.39
N THR A 91 -4.14 9.35 -0.26
CA THR A 91 -5.54 8.96 -0.11
C THR A 91 -5.60 7.64 0.65
N LEU A 92 -6.44 7.58 1.68
CA LEU A 92 -6.65 6.35 2.44
C LEU A 92 -7.68 5.47 1.75
N ILE A 93 -7.36 4.19 1.58
CA ILE A 93 -8.22 3.21 0.92
C ILE A 93 -8.55 2.10 1.90
N ASP A 94 -9.83 1.80 2.09
CA ASP A 94 -10.28 0.71 2.95
C ASP A 94 -9.84 -0.63 2.34
N GLU A 95 -9.01 -1.39 3.07
CA GLU A 95 -8.41 -2.63 2.56
C GLU A 95 -9.08 -3.90 3.08
N ARG A 96 -10.28 -3.81 3.69
CA ARG A 96 -10.94 -4.97 4.27
C ARG A 96 -11.12 -6.13 3.29
N LEU A 97 -11.41 -5.84 2.04
CA LEU A 97 -11.63 -6.86 1.00
C LEU A 97 -10.37 -7.20 0.21
N SER A 98 -9.37 -6.31 0.22
CA SER A 98 -8.14 -6.48 -0.57
C SER A 98 -7.35 -7.71 -0.15
N THR A 99 -7.20 -7.92 1.15
CA THR A 99 -6.43 -9.05 1.68
C THR A 99 -7.12 -10.37 1.36
N VAL A 100 -8.46 -10.41 1.43
CA VAL A 100 -9.22 -11.61 1.11
C VAL A 100 -9.02 -11.99 -0.36
N GLU A 101 -9.09 -11.03 -1.27
CA GLU A 101 -8.87 -11.27 -2.68
C GLU A 101 -7.45 -11.77 -2.95
N ALA A 102 -6.45 -11.16 -2.30
CA ALA A 102 -5.06 -11.58 -2.46
C ALA A 102 -4.85 -13.01 -1.98
N ASN A 103 -5.46 -13.40 -0.85
CA ASN A 103 -5.39 -14.77 -0.35
C ASN A 103 -6.02 -15.75 -1.32
N ASN A 104 -7.17 -15.42 -1.88
CA ASN A 104 -7.86 -16.28 -2.82
C ASN A 104 -7.04 -16.53 -4.09
N ILE A 105 -6.35 -15.51 -4.57
CA ILE A 105 -5.48 -15.63 -5.75
C ILE A 105 -4.32 -16.60 -5.49
N LEU A 106 -3.78 -16.63 -4.27
CA LEU A 106 -2.58 -17.39 -3.95
C LEU A 106 -2.84 -18.79 -3.41
N LEU A 107 -4.09 -19.14 -3.10
CA LEU A 107 -4.44 -20.44 -2.52
C LEU A 107 -4.13 -21.64 -3.42
N THR A 108 -3.96 -21.44 -4.71
CA THR A 108 -3.73 -22.52 -5.67
C THR A 108 -2.25 -22.81 -5.95
N ASN A 109 -1.33 -22.09 -5.31
CA ASN A 109 0.09 -22.21 -5.59
C ASN A 109 0.86 -22.88 -4.45
N ASP A 110 1.78 -23.79 -4.82
CA ASP A 110 2.70 -24.42 -3.86
C ASP A 110 3.86 -23.47 -3.58
N MET A 111 3.72 -22.67 -2.55
CA MET A 111 4.75 -21.72 -2.13
C MET A 111 5.08 -21.89 -0.66
N SER A 112 6.31 -21.56 -0.27
CA SER A 112 6.66 -21.48 1.15
C SER A 112 5.80 -20.39 1.79
N ARG A 113 5.55 -20.52 3.11
CA ARG A 113 4.73 -19.54 3.83
C ARG A 113 5.32 -18.14 3.76
N LYS A 114 6.64 -18.03 3.87
CA LYS A 114 7.33 -16.74 3.82
C LYS A 114 7.16 -16.07 2.46
N LYS A 115 7.38 -16.81 1.39
CA LYS A 115 7.26 -16.29 0.03
C LYS A 115 5.81 -15.92 -0.29
N ARG A 116 4.86 -16.74 0.17
CA ARG A 116 3.44 -16.46 0.00
C ARG A 116 3.04 -15.14 0.66
N LYS A 117 3.53 -14.92 1.90
CA LYS A 117 3.24 -13.69 2.63
C LYS A 117 3.79 -12.47 1.90
N GLU A 118 5.01 -12.54 1.37
CA GLU A 118 5.60 -11.44 0.63
C GLU A 118 4.78 -11.10 -0.62
N ILE A 119 4.31 -12.11 -1.33
CA ILE A 119 3.48 -11.91 -2.52
C ILE A 119 2.11 -11.33 -2.13
N ILE A 120 1.53 -11.79 -1.02
CA ILE A 120 0.26 -11.26 -0.52
C ILE A 120 0.39 -9.77 -0.21
N ASP A 121 1.46 -9.36 0.46
CA ASP A 121 1.67 -7.96 0.83
C ASP A 121 1.78 -7.05 -0.40
N VAL A 122 2.50 -7.49 -1.43
CA VAL A 122 2.62 -6.74 -2.69
C VAL A 122 1.30 -6.76 -3.47
N THR A 123 0.63 -7.92 -3.51
CA THR A 123 -0.66 -8.06 -4.20
C THR A 123 -1.72 -7.18 -3.53
N ALA A 124 -1.73 -7.11 -2.20
CA ALA A 124 -2.64 -6.24 -1.47
C ALA A 124 -2.40 -4.77 -1.85
N ALA A 125 -1.13 -4.36 -1.97
CA ALA A 125 -0.81 -3.00 -2.41
C ALA A 125 -1.31 -2.73 -3.82
N MET A 126 -1.23 -3.72 -4.72
CA MET A 126 -1.75 -3.59 -6.09
C MET A 126 -3.27 -3.40 -6.08
N ILE A 127 -3.98 -4.15 -5.24
CA ILE A 127 -5.44 -4.04 -5.14
C ILE A 127 -5.83 -2.69 -4.56
N ILE A 128 -5.11 -2.22 -3.54
CA ILE A 128 -5.31 -0.89 -2.96
C ILE A 128 -5.15 0.19 -4.04
N LEU A 129 -4.09 0.11 -4.80
CA LEU A 129 -3.82 1.07 -5.86
C LEU A 129 -4.87 1.00 -6.97
N ASP A 130 -5.24 -0.21 -7.38
CA ASP A 130 -6.27 -0.39 -8.41
C ASP A 130 -7.61 0.21 -7.97
N THR A 131 -7.98 0.00 -6.71
CA THR A 131 -9.19 0.59 -6.13
C THR A 131 -9.14 2.11 -6.18
N TYR A 132 -8.00 2.68 -5.82
CA TYR A 132 -7.80 4.12 -5.88
C TYR A 132 -7.92 4.66 -7.31
N LEU A 133 -7.30 3.99 -8.27
CA LEU A 133 -7.34 4.41 -9.67
C LEU A 133 -8.75 4.38 -10.23
N LYS A 134 -9.52 3.35 -9.90
CA LYS A 134 -10.92 3.24 -10.33
C LYS A 134 -11.77 4.37 -9.76
N LYS A 135 -11.60 4.68 -8.48
CA LYS A 135 -12.33 5.80 -7.84
C LYS A 135 -11.97 7.13 -8.48
N ARG A 136 -10.68 7.34 -8.71
CA ARG A 136 -10.18 8.58 -9.30
C ARG A 136 -10.71 8.76 -10.72
N ASN A 137 -10.64 7.71 -11.54
CA ASN A 137 -11.08 7.77 -12.93
C ASN A 137 -12.59 7.98 -13.03
N ASN A 138 -13.36 7.42 -12.10
CA ASN A 138 -14.80 7.60 -12.06
C ASN A 138 -15.18 9.02 -11.63
N ASN A 139 -14.41 9.65 -10.75
CA ASN A 139 -14.69 10.98 -10.25
C ASN A 139 -14.29 12.08 -11.25
N GLU A 140 -13.44 11.77 -12.21
CA GLU A 140 -12.98 12.73 -13.21
C GLU A 140 -13.93 12.86 -14.42
N LYS A 141 -15.02 12.13 -14.41
CA LYS A 141 -15.99 12.21 -15.50
C LYS A 141 -16.88 13.43 -15.41
#